data_3f0699893489c7ccbfaa0762c79ccc34
#
_entry.id   3f0699893489c7ccbfaa0762c79ccc34
#
_cell.length_a   1.000
_cell.length_b   1.000
_cell.length_c   1.000
_cell.angle_alpha   90.00
_cell.angle_beta   90.00
_cell.angle_gamma   90.00
#
_symmetry.space_group_name_H-M   'P 1'
#
loop_
_entity.id
_entity.type
_entity.pdbx_description
1 polymer ?
#
loop_
_entity_poly.entity_id
_entity_poly.type
_entity_poly.pdbx_seq_one_letter_code
_entity_poly.pdbx_strand_id
1 'polypeptide(L)'
;MMIVKFGGHAMKDADGLFSHSIGLALSKGEKVIVVHGGGPQINAELSRLNIESTFVNGFRFTTEEIFSVVENVLTKVVGPEVASNLVSNGIKAQSISGKDSHILTGSPIEGLGKVGKISKVDIDPIQDLLDAQIVPVIAPIAQDVTGGSGLNINADLAAAAISAAYEGSTLIIMTDVAGIYRNWPDTNSLISEISSSELSKLKSSFSDGMLPKVLAVLEAVDAGAQTVRIIDGTNEKSFEEALSGRGGTLVHG
;
A
#
# COMPACT_ATOMS: atom_id res chain seq x y z
N MET A 1 -3.10 7.49 -14.37
CA MET A 1 -2.23 6.54 -13.65
C MET A 1 -2.76 6.37 -12.24
N MET A 2 -2.90 5.14 -11.80
CA MET A 2 -3.46 4.83 -10.50
C MET A 2 -2.52 3.88 -9.74
N ILE A 3 -2.14 4.23 -8.53
CA ILE A 3 -1.41 3.38 -7.61
C ILE A 3 -2.41 2.88 -6.58
N VAL A 4 -2.55 1.57 -6.45
CA VAL A 4 -3.50 0.95 -5.51
C VAL A 4 -2.71 0.23 -4.43
N LYS A 5 -2.78 0.73 -3.20
CA LYS A 5 -2.29 -0.01 -2.05
C LYS A 5 -3.37 -1.00 -1.60
N PHE A 6 -3.05 -2.29 -1.70
CA PHE A 6 -3.91 -3.40 -1.34
C PHE A 6 -3.40 -4.10 -0.08
N GLY A 7 -4.19 -4.10 1.00
CA GLY A 7 -3.70 -4.63 2.27
C GLY A 7 -4.76 -4.84 3.32
N GLY A 8 -4.37 -5.38 4.47
CA GLY A 8 -5.24 -5.64 5.61
C GLY A 8 -6.27 -6.74 5.31
N HIS A 9 -7.49 -6.57 5.84
CA HIS A 9 -8.58 -7.53 5.66
C HIS A 9 -9.11 -7.59 4.22
N ALA A 10 -8.93 -6.52 3.42
CA ALA A 10 -9.30 -6.50 2.01
C ALA A 10 -8.54 -7.54 1.17
N MET A 11 -7.39 -8.05 1.67
CA MET A 11 -6.59 -9.06 0.96
C MET A 11 -7.24 -10.45 0.92
N LYS A 12 -8.35 -10.67 1.64
CA LYS A 12 -9.18 -11.87 1.47
C LYS A 12 -10.09 -11.69 0.27
N ASP A 13 -9.51 -11.64 -0.93
CA ASP A 13 -10.25 -11.43 -2.20
C ASP A 13 -11.00 -12.73 -2.64
N ALA A 14 -11.71 -13.35 -1.70
CA ALA A 14 -12.42 -14.62 -1.93
C ALA A 14 -13.49 -14.50 -3.03
N ASP A 15 -14.05 -13.31 -3.20
CA ASP A 15 -15.13 -13.03 -4.16
C ASP A 15 -14.63 -12.33 -5.43
N GLY A 16 -13.32 -12.14 -5.58
CA GLY A 16 -12.71 -11.48 -6.76
C GLY A 16 -13.00 -9.98 -6.86
N LEU A 17 -13.42 -9.32 -5.78
CA LEU A 17 -13.78 -7.90 -5.75
C LEU A 17 -12.61 -7.00 -6.14
N PHE A 18 -11.42 -7.33 -5.67
CA PHE A 18 -10.21 -6.59 -6.00
C PHE A 18 -9.88 -6.72 -7.49
N SER A 19 -9.90 -7.94 -8.02
CA SER A 19 -9.66 -8.19 -9.45
C SER A 19 -10.69 -7.50 -10.33
N HIS A 20 -11.97 -7.50 -9.93
CA HIS A 20 -13.03 -6.75 -10.61
C HIS A 20 -12.73 -5.24 -10.62
N SER A 21 -12.33 -4.69 -9.48
CA SER A 21 -11.97 -3.27 -9.33
C SER A 21 -10.82 -2.87 -10.25
N ILE A 22 -9.76 -3.67 -10.30
CA ILE A 22 -8.62 -3.42 -11.19
C ILE A 22 -9.05 -3.52 -12.66
N GLY A 23 -9.86 -4.54 -13.03
CA GLY A 23 -10.41 -4.70 -14.37
C GLY A 23 -11.23 -3.49 -14.80
N LEU A 24 -12.03 -2.92 -13.90
CA LEU A 24 -12.81 -1.71 -14.16
C LEU A 24 -11.92 -0.50 -14.41
N ALA A 25 -10.84 -0.31 -13.64
CA ALA A 25 -9.88 0.77 -13.86
C ALA A 25 -9.21 0.65 -15.24
N LEU A 26 -8.74 -0.56 -15.58
CA LEU A 26 -8.12 -0.84 -16.88
C LEU A 26 -9.09 -0.60 -18.05
N SER A 27 -10.37 -0.97 -17.91
CA SER A 27 -11.39 -0.76 -18.94
C SER A 27 -11.68 0.73 -19.20
N LYS A 28 -11.43 1.59 -18.21
CA LYS A 28 -11.50 3.05 -18.33
C LYS A 28 -10.21 3.68 -18.88
N GLY A 29 -9.23 2.87 -19.26
CA GLY A 29 -7.95 3.34 -19.80
C GLY A 29 -6.91 3.73 -18.75
N GLU A 30 -7.16 3.43 -17.47
CA GLU A 30 -6.16 3.67 -16.43
C GLU A 30 -5.01 2.67 -16.53
N LYS A 31 -3.79 3.15 -16.36
CA LYS A 31 -2.65 2.30 -16.03
C LYS A 31 -2.64 2.09 -14.52
N VAL A 32 -2.54 0.86 -14.06
CA VAL A 32 -2.63 0.51 -12.65
C VAL A 32 -1.35 -0.15 -12.15
N ILE A 33 -0.87 0.28 -10.99
CA ILE A 33 0.21 -0.33 -10.22
C ILE A 33 -0.37 -0.77 -8.88
N VAL A 34 -0.13 -2.02 -8.49
CA VAL A 34 -0.56 -2.55 -7.20
C VAL A 34 0.64 -2.63 -6.27
N VAL A 35 0.51 -2.07 -5.07
CA VAL A 35 1.46 -2.29 -3.96
C VAL A 35 0.73 -3.06 -2.88
N HIS A 36 1.18 -4.27 -2.56
CA HIS A 36 0.47 -5.08 -1.60
C HIS A 36 1.09 -5.03 -0.20
N GLY A 37 0.27 -5.23 0.82
CA GLY A 37 0.70 -5.51 2.19
C GLY A 37 0.89 -7.02 2.41
N GLY A 38 0.75 -7.47 3.66
CA GLY A 38 0.87 -8.88 4.04
C GLY A 38 0.98 -9.09 5.55
N GLY A 39 0.57 -8.08 6.34
CA GLY A 39 0.68 -8.14 7.80
C GLY A 39 0.09 -9.41 8.43
N PRO A 40 -1.14 -9.80 8.09
CA PRO A 40 -1.74 -11.03 8.60
C PRO A 40 -0.94 -12.29 8.25
N GLN A 41 -0.47 -12.40 7.00
CA GLN A 41 0.31 -13.56 6.53
C GLN A 41 1.69 -13.61 7.19
N ILE A 42 2.34 -12.45 7.37
CA ILE A 42 3.60 -12.34 8.10
C ILE A 42 3.39 -12.78 9.56
N ASN A 43 2.33 -12.30 10.22
CA ASN A 43 2.03 -12.69 11.60
C ASN A 43 1.80 -14.20 11.73
N ALA A 44 1.05 -14.80 10.81
CA ALA A 44 0.79 -16.23 10.79
C ALA A 44 2.10 -17.03 10.66
N GLU A 45 2.99 -16.61 9.75
CA GLU A 45 4.26 -17.31 9.53
C GLU A 45 5.23 -17.14 10.71
N LEU A 46 5.35 -15.93 11.28
CA LEU A 46 6.14 -15.69 12.48
C LEU A 46 5.65 -16.54 13.66
N SER A 47 4.32 -16.61 13.86
CA SER A 47 3.71 -17.45 14.88
C SER A 47 4.01 -18.95 14.64
N ARG A 48 3.94 -19.43 13.41
CA ARG A 48 4.28 -20.80 13.05
C ARG A 48 5.73 -21.16 13.37
N LEU A 49 6.63 -20.16 13.25
CA LEU A 49 8.06 -20.31 13.55
C LEU A 49 8.39 -20.02 15.02
N ASN A 50 7.42 -19.65 15.85
CA ASN A 50 7.60 -19.23 17.23
C ASN A 50 8.52 -17.99 17.37
N ILE A 51 8.47 -17.07 16.41
CA ILE A 51 9.22 -15.82 16.40
C ILE A 51 8.31 -14.70 16.90
N GLU A 52 8.69 -14.04 17.98
CA GLU A 52 7.98 -12.88 18.50
C GLU A 52 8.24 -11.65 17.64
N SER A 53 7.23 -10.83 17.45
CA SER A 53 7.30 -9.60 16.68
C SER A 53 6.59 -8.46 17.39
N THR A 54 7.24 -7.32 17.47
CA THR A 54 6.73 -6.11 18.10
C THR A 54 6.58 -4.97 17.10
N PHE A 55 5.75 -4.00 17.44
CA PHE A 55 5.58 -2.78 16.65
C PHE A 55 6.05 -1.57 17.44
N VAL A 56 6.76 -0.68 16.77
CA VAL A 56 7.23 0.60 17.33
C VAL A 56 6.75 1.71 16.37
N ASN A 57 5.93 2.61 16.89
CA ASN A 57 5.36 3.73 16.10
C ASN A 57 4.70 3.28 14.78
N GLY A 58 4.01 2.15 14.78
CA GLY A 58 3.35 1.62 13.57
C GLY A 58 4.25 0.79 12.64
N PHE A 59 5.56 0.76 12.86
CA PHE A 59 6.49 -0.08 12.12
C PHE A 59 6.74 -1.41 12.84
N ARG A 60 6.78 -2.50 12.10
CA ARG A 60 7.22 -3.79 12.63
C ARG A 60 8.72 -3.74 12.91
N PHE A 61 9.15 -3.76 14.17
CA PHE A 61 10.56 -3.93 14.49
C PHE A 61 11.07 -5.20 13.79
N THR A 62 12.07 -5.07 12.92
CA THR A 62 12.46 -6.12 11.98
C THR A 62 13.93 -6.49 12.18
N THR A 63 14.17 -7.60 12.89
CA THR A 63 15.51 -8.20 12.97
C THR A 63 15.89 -8.82 11.63
N GLU A 64 17.13 -9.27 11.44
CA GLU A 64 17.54 -10.01 10.25
C GLU A 64 16.72 -11.29 10.05
N GLU A 65 16.42 -12.01 11.13
CA GLU A 65 15.57 -13.22 11.11
C GLU A 65 14.14 -12.87 10.69
N ILE A 66 13.53 -11.85 11.30
CA ILE A 66 12.19 -11.38 10.93
C ILE A 66 12.18 -10.89 9.47
N PHE A 67 13.23 -10.19 9.03
CA PHE A 67 13.33 -9.72 7.65
C PHE A 67 13.28 -10.88 6.64
N SER A 68 14.01 -11.96 6.92
CA SER A 68 13.98 -13.16 6.06
C SER A 68 12.58 -13.75 5.91
N VAL A 69 11.80 -13.77 7.00
CA VAL A 69 10.39 -14.21 6.97
C VAL A 69 9.53 -13.23 6.19
N VAL A 70 9.66 -11.92 6.46
CA VAL A 70 8.90 -10.86 5.79
C VAL A 70 9.15 -10.90 4.29
N GLU A 71 10.41 -10.92 3.86
CA GLU A 71 10.77 -10.98 2.44
C GLU A 71 10.19 -12.21 1.78
N ASN A 72 10.37 -13.40 2.38
CA ASN A 72 9.83 -14.64 1.83
C ASN A 72 8.30 -14.61 1.71
N VAL A 73 7.59 -14.19 2.74
CA VAL A 73 6.11 -14.11 2.74
C VAL A 73 5.63 -13.12 1.67
N LEU A 74 6.22 -11.94 1.60
CA LEU A 74 5.75 -10.91 0.65
C LEU A 74 6.08 -11.27 -0.79
N THR A 75 7.29 -11.79 -1.07
CA THR A 75 7.75 -12.02 -2.45
C THR A 75 7.43 -13.40 -2.99
N LYS A 76 7.25 -14.42 -2.14
CA LYS A 76 7.01 -15.80 -2.57
C LYS A 76 5.62 -16.34 -2.29
N VAL A 77 4.86 -15.65 -1.41
CA VAL A 77 3.49 -16.08 -1.08
C VAL A 77 2.48 -15.01 -1.52
N VAL A 78 2.50 -13.84 -0.87
CA VAL A 78 1.45 -12.82 -1.05
C VAL A 78 1.47 -12.20 -2.45
N GLY A 79 2.60 -11.73 -2.93
CA GLY A 79 2.70 -11.11 -4.26
C GLY A 79 2.27 -12.05 -5.39
N PRO A 80 2.81 -13.29 -5.45
CA PRO A 80 2.35 -14.28 -6.42
C PRO A 80 0.87 -14.62 -6.32
N GLU A 81 0.29 -14.70 -5.11
CA GLU A 81 -1.14 -14.96 -4.91
C GLU A 81 -1.98 -13.83 -5.48
N VAL A 82 -1.65 -12.56 -5.17
CA VAL A 82 -2.36 -11.39 -5.71
C VAL A 82 -2.25 -11.35 -7.23
N ALA A 83 -1.07 -11.56 -7.80
CA ALA A 83 -0.90 -11.59 -9.26
C ALA A 83 -1.67 -12.75 -9.91
N SER A 84 -1.65 -13.94 -9.29
CA SER A 84 -2.40 -15.10 -9.78
C SER A 84 -3.92 -14.86 -9.77
N ASN A 85 -4.44 -14.21 -8.73
CA ASN A 85 -5.85 -13.85 -8.66
C ASN A 85 -6.25 -12.89 -9.78
N LEU A 86 -5.44 -11.88 -10.08
CA LEU A 86 -5.64 -10.99 -11.24
C LEU A 86 -5.63 -11.77 -12.55
N VAL A 87 -4.65 -12.66 -12.74
CA VAL A 87 -4.52 -13.48 -13.96
C VAL A 87 -5.71 -14.40 -14.14
N SER A 88 -6.20 -15.03 -13.08
CA SER A 88 -7.39 -15.90 -13.10
C SER A 88 -8.66 -15.15 -13.49
N ASN A 89 -8.68 -13.83 -13.31
CA ASN A 89 -9.76 -12.93 -13.73
C ASN A 89 -9.46 -12.22 -15.08
N GLY A 90 -8.52 -12.74 -15.86
CA GLY A 90 -8.24 -12.25 -17.22
C GLY A 90 -7.36 -11.01 -17.29
N ILE A 91 -6.76 -10.56 -16.18
CA ILE A 91 -5.88 -9.39 -16.12
C ILE A 91 -4.43 -9.88 -16.15
N LYS A 92 -3.65 -9.43 -17.14
CA LYS A 92 -2.21 -9.71 -17.14
C LYS A 92 -1.56 -9.01 -15.94
N ALA A 93 -0.94 -9.76 -15.06
CA ALA A 93 -0.27 -9.23 -13.88
C ALA A 93 1.01 -10.00 -13.57
N GLN A 94 1.97 -9.31 -12.97
CA GLN A 94 3.25 -9.90 -12.58
C GLN A 94 3.65 -9.43 -11.18
N SER A 95 3.94 -10.38 -10.30
CA SER A 95 4.52 -10.11 -8.98
C SER A 95 6.01 -9.82 -9.12
N ILE A 96 6.44 -8.70 -8.53
CA ILE A 96 7.83 -8.28 -8.48
C ILE A 96 8.15 -7.77 -7.07
N SER A 97 9.39 -7.93 -6.63
CA SER A 97 9.87 -7.27 -5.41
C SER A 97 10.35 -5.86 -5.73
N GLY A 98 10.07 -4.89 -4.87
CA GLY A 98 10.65 -3.55 -5.02
C GLY A 98 12.18 -3.53 -4.96
N LYS A 99 12.81 -4.57 -4.38
CA LYS A 99 14.26 -4.79 -4.42
C LYS A 99 14.75 -5.27 -5.79
N ASP A 100 13.93 -6.00 -6.54
CA ASP A 100 14.28 -6.51 -7.85
C ASP A 100 14.48 -5.35 -8.83
N SER A 101 15.53 -5.44 -9.63
CA SER A 101 15.92 -4.37 -10.56
C SER A 101 16.07 -2.99 -9.91
N HIS A 102 16.27 -2.93 -8.58
CA HIS A 102 16.44 -1.70 -7.80
C HIS A 102 15.24 -0.72 -7.88
N ILE A 103 14.04 -1.22 -8.11
CA ILE A 103 12.81 -0.42 -8.18
C ILE A 103 12.67 0.48 -6.96
N LEU A 104 12.84 -0.09 -5.75
CA LEU A 104 12.86 0.65 -4.49
C LEU A 104 14.25 0.57 -3.87
N THR A 105 14.85 1.71 -3.60
CA THR A 105 16.10 1.83 -2.88
C THR A 105 15.87 2.67 -1.62
N GLY A 106 16.45 2.27 -0.50
CA GLY A 106 16.22 2.93 0.78
C GLY A 106 17.39 2.83 1.75
N SER A 107 17.23 3.50 2.88
CA SER A 107 18.16 3.45 4.02
C SER A 107 17.45 2.93 5.26
N PRO A 108 18.16 2.24 6.17
CA PRO A 108 17.60 1.80 7.44
C PRO A 108 17.09 2.97 8.29
N ILE A 109 15.99 2.74 9.02
CA ILE A 109 15.53 3.65 10.07
C ILE A 109 16.22 3.24 11.37
N GLU A 110 16.93 4.20 11.99
CA GLU A 110 17.65 3.97 13.24
C GLU A 110 16.72 3.41 14.33
N GLY A 111 17.18 2.39 15.03
CA GLY A 111 16.44 1.75 16.12
C GLY A 111 15.33 0.78 15.69
N LEU A 112 15.10 0.57 14.38
CA LEU A 112 14.04 -0.32 13.88
C LEU A 112 14.57 -1.58 13.16
N GLY A 113 15.87 -1.82 13.20
CA GLY A 113 16.51 -2.95 12.52
C GLY A 113 16.47 -2.82 11.01
N LYS A 114 15.90 -3.79 10.31
CA LYS A 114 15.76 -3.82 8.83
C LYS A 114 14.53 -3.08 8.31
N VAL A 115 13.93 -2.19 9.08
CA VAL A 115 12.90 -1.27 8.57
C VAL A 115 13.58 -0.15 7.81
N GLY A 116 13.06 0.19 6.63
CA GLY A 116 13.65 1.21 5.77
C GLY A 116 12.74 2.37 5.43
N LYS A 117 13.40 3.48 5.06
CA LYS A 117 12.79 4.64 4.41
C LYS A 117 13.29 4.68 2.96
N ILE A 118 12.36 4.83 2.00
CA ILE A 118 12.70 4.93 0.57
C ILE A 118 13.44 6.24 0.32
N SER A 119 14.52 6.17 -0.44
CA SER A 119 15.32 7.31 -0.90
C SER A 119 15.25 7.52 -2.41
N LYS A 120 14.93 6.43 -3.16
CA LYS A 120 14.81 6.48 -4.62
C LYS A 120 13.80 5.45 -5.10
N VAL A 121 13.00 5.83 -6.10
CA VAL A 121 12.18 4.94 -6.90
C VAL A 121 12.72 4.96 -8.32
N ASP A 122 13.01 3.79 -8.89
CA ASP A 122 13.33 3.62 -10.30
C ASP A 122 12.07 3.13 -11.01
N ILE A 123 11.53 3.98 -11.88
CA ILE A 123 10.26 3.70 -12.56
C ILE A 123 10.44 2.86 -13.83
N ASP A 124 11.64 2.76 -14.38
CA ASP A 124 11.86 2.11 -15.69
C ASP A 124 11.38 0.64 -15.69
N PRO A 125 11.71 -0.21 -14.71
CA PRO A 125 11.22 -1.59 -14.70
C PRO A 125 9.70 -1.69 -14.52
N ILE A 126 9.08 -0.72 -13.84
CA ILE A 126 7.63 -0.64 -13.70
C ILE A 126 7.01 -0.23 -15.04
N GLN A 127 7.60 0.76 -15.72
CA GLN A 127 7.13 1.27 -16.99
C GLN A 127 7.19 0.20 -18.09
N ASP A 128 8.24 -0.62 -18.13
CA ASP A 128 8.36 -1.75 -19.05
C ASP A 128 7.17 -2.73 -18.93
N LEU A 129 6.75 -3.04 -17.71
CA LEU A 129 5.57 -3.88 -17.46
C LEU A 129 4.28 -3.20 -17.91
N LEU A 130 4.11 -1.92 -17.59
CA LEU A 130 2.92 -1.16 -17.97
C LEU A 130 2.80 -1.02 -19.49
N ASP A 131 3.90 -0.85 -20.23
CA ASP A 131 3.92 -0.76 -21.68
C ASP A 131 3.65 -2.12 -22.36
N ALA A 132 4.00 -3.22 -21.66
CA ALA A 132 3.58 -4.57 -22.04
C ALA A 132 2.12 -4.90 -21.66
N GLN A 133 1.38 -3.94 -21.11
CA GLN A 133 0.01 -4.10 -20.60
C GLN A 133 -0.08 -5.16 -19.47
N ILE A 134 0.94 -5.19 -18.61
CA ILE A 134 1.01 -6.07 -17.44
C ILE A 134 0.88 -5.19 -16.19
N VAL A 135 -0.03 -5.52 -15.30
CA VAL A 135 -0.18 -4.85 -14.00
C VAL A 135 0.96 -5.29 -13.08
N PRO A 136 1.85 -4.37 -12.65
CA PRO A 136 2.88 -4.69 -11.67
C PRO A 136 2.24 -4.87 -10.29
N VAL A 137 2.55 -5.98 -9.61
CA VAL A 137 2.16 -6.26 -8.22
C VAL A 137 3.42 -6.25 -7.37
N ILE A 138 3.64 -5.15 -6.66
CA ILE A 138 4.91 -4.80 -6.04
C ILE A 138 4.90 -5.17 -4.56
N ALA A 139 5.83 -6.02 -4.14
CA ALA A 139 6.12 -6.28 -2.74
C ALA A 139 6.97 -5.13 -2.16
N PRO A 140 6.62 -4.56 -0.99
CA PRO A 140 7.29 -3.40 -0.39
C PRO A 140 8.61 -3.79 0.31
N ILE A 141 9.52 -4.32 -0.45
CA ILE A 141 10.91 -4.63 -0.05
C ILE A 141 11.84 -3.73 -0.86
N ALA A 142 12.76 -3.04 -0.21
CA ALA A 142 13.72 -2.17 -0.89
C ALA A 142 15.14 -2.71 -0.83
N GLN A 143 15.96 -2.32 -1.81
CA GLN A 143 17.40 -2.47 -1.75
C GLN A 143 17.97 -1.53 -0.68
N ASP A 144 18.82 -2.07 0.19
CA ASP A 144 19.55 -1.28 1.18
C ASP A 144 20.77 -0.58 0.53
N VAL A 145 20.80 0.76 0.58
CA VAL A 145 21.94 1.55 0.06
C VAL A 145 23.25 1.27 0.80
N THR A 146 23.18 0.72 2.01
CA THR A 146 24.36 0.38 2.81
C THR A 146 24.96 -0.98 2.44
N GLY A 147 24.35 -1.69 1.48
CA GLY A 147 24.82 -3.00 1.01
C GLY A 147 24.30 -4.19 1.80
N GLY A 148 23.26 -3.99 2.62
CA GLY A 148 22.58 -5.06 3.38
C GLY A 148 21.70 -5.96 2.53
N SER A 149 21.07 -6.96 3.17
CA SER A 149 20.20 -7.96 2.54
C SER A 149 18.94 -7.38 1.91
N GLY A 150 18.49 -6.23 2.39
CA GLY A 150 17.29 -5.51 1.99
C GLY A 150 16.58 -4.88 3.18
N LEU A 151 15.50 -4.17 2.91
CA LEU A 151 14.72 -3.42 3.90
C LEU A 151 13.23 -3.72 3.78
N ASN A 152 12.58 -3.93 4.92
CA ASN A 152 11.13 -4.01 5.06
C ASN A 152 10.56 -2.59 5.03
N ILE A 153 9.74 -2.29 4.02
CA ILE A 153 9.10 -0.98 3.86
C ILE A 153 7.63 -1.07 4.26
N ASN A 154 7.12 -0.04 4.92
CA ASN A 154 5.68 0.10 5.11
C ASN A 154 5.00 0.21 3.73
N ALA A 155 3.96 -0.60 3.50
CA ALA A 155 3.32 -0.69 2.18
C ALA A 155 2.63 0.62 1.76
N ASP A 156 2.10 1.41 2.71
CA ASP A 156 1.49 2.71 2.41
C ASP A 156 2.57 3.70 1.96
N LEU A 157 3.74 3.69 2.63
CA LEU A 157 4.89 4.53 2.25
C LEU A 157 5.52 4.09 0.92
N ALA A 158 5.56 2.79 0.64
CA ALA A 158 6.02 2.29 -0.66
C ALA A 158 5.10 2.75 -1.79
N ALA A 159 3.78 2.63 -1.60
CA ALA A 159 2.79 3.09 -2.56
C ALA A 159 2.85 4.62 -2.76
N ALA A 160 3.04 5.38 -1.68
CA ALA A 160 3.21 6.83 -1.74
C ALA A 160 4.46 7.25 -2.51
N ALA A 161 5.60 6.62 -2.24
CA ALA A 161 6.84 6.92 -2.95
C ALA A 161 6.75 6.60 -4.46
N ILE A 162 6.09 5.48 -4.82
CA ILE A 162 5.81 5.15 -6.22
C ILE A 162 4.86 6.19 -6.83
N SER A 163 3.80 6.60 -6.11
CA SER A 163 2.88 7.64 -6.58
C SER A 163 3.59 8.98 -6.82
N ALA A 164 4.49 9.37 -5.93
CA ALA A 164 5.28 10.59 -6.08
C ALA A 164 6.22 10.56 -7.32
N ALA A 165 6.67 9.37 -7.72
CA ALA A 165 7.51 9.21 -8.91
C ALA A 165 6.72 9.29 -10.23
N TYR A 166 5.38 9.23 -10.17
CA TYR A 166 4.49 9.37 -11.33
C TYR A 166 3.64 10.64 -11.20
N GLU A 167 4.07 11.72 -11.83
CA GLU A 167 3.34 12.99 -11.81
C GLU A 167 1.89 12.82 -12.26
N GLY A 168 0.95 13.44 -11.54
CA GLY A 168 -0.48 13.36 -11.82
C GLY A 168 -1.12 12.01 -11.48
N SER A 169 -0.42 11.13 -10.77
CA SER A 169 -1.01 9.87 -10.30
C SER A 169 -1.96 10.08 -9.13
N THR A 170 -2.89 9.15 -8.96
CA THR A 170 -3.75 9.04 -7.78
C THR A 170 -3.37 7.82 -6.96
N LEU A 171 -3.11 7.99 -5.67
CA LEU A 171 -2.93 6.90 -4.72
C LEU A 171 -4.27 6.52 -4.10
N ILE A 172 -4.68 5.26 -4.25
CA ILE A 172 -5.82 4.68 -3.56
C ILE A 172 -5.32 3.74 -2.47
N ILE A 173 -5.71 4.02 -1.22
CA ILE A 173 -5.43 3.16 -0.06
C ILE A 173 -6.72 2.40 0.27
N MET A 174 -6.72 1.11 0.01
CA MET A 174 -7.81 0.21 0.39
C MET A 174 -7.63 -0.23 1.85
N THR A 175 -8.67 -0.06 2.65
CA THR A 175 -8.72 -0.35 4.08
C THR A 175 -10.03 -1.05 4.44
N ASP A 176 -10.35 -1.19 5.71
CA ASP A 176 -11.55 -1.81 6.26
C ASP A 176 -12.63 -0.79 6.67
N VAL A 177 -12.46 0.48 6.30
CA VAL A 177 -13.45 1.55 6.56
C VAL A 177 -13.61 2.41 5.31
N ALA A 178 -14.77 3.08 5.18
CA ALA A 178 -15.08 3.88 4.01
C ALA A 178 -14.18 5.12 3.82
N GLY A 179 -13.47 5.56 4.85
CA GLY A 179 -12.58 6.71 4.80
C GLY A 179 -12.23 7.22 6.20
N ILE A 180 -11.91 8.49 6.31
CA ILE A 180 -11.60 9.16 7.57
C ILE A 180 -12.90 9.77 8.14
N TYR A 181 -13.21 9.42 9.38
CA TYR A 181 -14.37 9.93 10.10
C TYR A 181 -13.94 10.92 11.16
N ARG A 182 -14.59 12.10 11.19
CA ARG A 182 -14.28 13.15 12.19
C ARG A 182 -14.53 12.68 13.63
N ASN A 183 -15.59 11.91 13.82
CA ASN A 183 -16.07 11.44 15.14
C ASN A 183 -16.37 9.93 15.08
N TRP A 184 -15.36 9.08 14.86
CA TRP A 184 -15.56 7.64 14.89
C TRP A 184 -16.14 7.16 16.25
N PRO A 185 -17.16 6.27 16.30
CA PRO A 185 -17.74 5.47 15.21
C PRO A 185 -18.97 6.10 14.50
N ASP A 186 -19.25 7.39 14.62
CA ASP A 186 -20.34 8.04 13.89
C ASP A 186 -20.06 8.04 12.37
N THR A 187 -20.77 7.17 11.64
CA THR A 187 -20.63 7.02 10.20
C THR A 187 -21.09 8.24 9.39
N ASN A 188 -21.90 9.14 9.98
CA ASN A 188 -22.31 10.39 9.34
C ASN A 188 -21.21 11.47 9.38
N SER A 189 -20.14 11.22 10.14
CA SER A 189 -19.00 12.14 10.27
C SER A 189 -17.90 11.89 9.24
N LEU A 190 -18.16 11.11 8.17
CA LEU A 190 -17.22 10.84 7.09
C LEU A 190 -16.76 12.17 6.44
N ILE A 191 -15.46 12.35 6.35
CA ILE A 191 -14.83 13.47 5.65
C ILE A 191 -14.69 13.06 4.17
N SER A 192 -15.41 13.74 3.28
CA SER A 192 -15.35 13.44 1.84
C SER A 192 -14.06 13.96 1.19
N GLU A 193 -13.60 15.15 1.63
CA GLU A 193 -12.39 15.81 1.12
C GLU A 193 -11.77 16.69 2.18
N ILE A 194 -10.44 16.72 2.26
CA ILE A 194 -9.69 17.52 3.22
C ILE A 194 -8.26 17.74 2.71
N SER A 195 -7.67 18.91 3.01
CA SER A 195 -6.24 19.12 2.78
C SER A 195 -5.40 18.41 3.84
N SER A 196 -4.17 18.03 3.48
CA SER A 196 -3.20 17.42 4.42
C SER A 196 -2.92 18.35 5.61
N SER A 197 -2.85 19.66 5.36
CA SER A 197 -2.64 20.66 6.40
C SER A 197 -3.79 20.75 7.41
N GLU A 198 -5.05 20.66 6.95
CA GLU A 198 -6.22 20.61 7.83
C GLU A 198 -6.32 19.28 8.57
N LEU A 199 -6.06 18.16 7.87
CA LEU A 199 -6.04 16.83 8.49
C LEU A 199 -4.99 16.75 9.60
N SER A 200 -3.81 17.32 9.38
CA SER A 200 -2.74 17.40 10.39
C SER A 200 -3.15 18.18 11.64
N LYS A 201 -3.91 19.28 11.50
CA LYS A 201 -4.44 20.05 12.64
C LYS A 201 -5.46 19.26 13.45
N LEU A 202 -6.20 18.36 12.78
CA LEU A 202 -7.21 17.52 13.42
C LEU A 202 -6.62 16.24 14.04
N LYS A 203 -5.33 15.95 13.84
CA LYS A 203 -4.68 14.70 14.25
C LYS A 203 -4.97 14.31 15.70
N SER A 204 -4.93 15.27 16.63
CA SER A 204 -5.16 15.03 18.07
C SER A 204 -6.63 14.77 18.44
N SER A 205 -7.57 15.00 17.52
CA SER A 205 -9.00 14.77 17.77
C SER A 205 -9.44 13.35 17.37
N PHE A 206 -8.60 12.59 16.66
CA PHE A 206 -8.95 11.25 16.22
C PHE A 206 -8.71 10.21 17.32
N SER A 207 -9.68 9.30 17.48
CA SER A 207 -9.58 8.16 18.39
C SER A 207 -8.64 7.08 17.85
N ASP A 208 -8.27 6.15 18.72
CA ASP A 208 -7.29 5.07 18.45
C ASP A 208 -7.60 4.25 17.19
N GLY A 209 -8.87 4.03 16.84
CA GLY A 209 -9.25 3.29 15.64
C GLY A 209 -9.05 4.05 14.33
N MET A 210 -9.11 5.38 14.34
CA MET A 210 -8.98 6.24 13.15
C MET A 210 -7.57 6.83 13.01
N LEU A 211 -6.91 7.11 14.12
CA LEU A 211 -5.59 7.74 14.13
C LEU A 211 -4.54 7.04 13.25
N PRO A 212 -4.40 5.69 13.24
CA PRO A 212 -3.44 5.02 12.36
C PRO A 212 -3.69 5.29 10.88
N LYS A 213 -4.94 5.38 10.46
CA LYS A 213 -5.33 5.67 9.06
C LYS A 213 -4.98 7.10 8.67
N VAL A 214 -5.23 8.06 9.57
CA VAL A 214 -4.84 9.47 9.39
C VAL A 214 -3.33 9.60 9.27
N LEU A 215 -2.58 8.93 10.14
CA LEU A 215 -1.11 8.95 10.10
C LEU A 215 -0.59 8.38 8.76
N ALA A 216 -1.12 7.24 8.31
CA ALA A 216 -0.70 6.64 7.05
C ALA A 216 -0.91 7.57 5.85
N VAL A 217 -2.01 8.32 5.83
CA VAL A 217 -2.28 9.29 4.75
C VAL A 217 -1.36 10.49 4.83
N LEU A 218 -1.16 11.05 6.02
CA LEU A 218 -0.23 12.19 6.19
C LEU A 218 1.19 11.78 5.80
N GLU A 219 1.64 10.60 6.21
CA GLU A 219 2.93 10.06 5.80
C GLU A 219 3.00 9.84 4.28
N ALA A 220 1.90 9.42 3.65
CA ALA A 220 1.84 9.26 2.20
C ALA A 220 1.99 10.60 1.47
N VAL A 221 1.31 11.65 1.94
CA VAL A 221 1.43 13.01 1.37
C VAL A 221 2.83 13.58 1.63
N ASP A 222 3.37 13.41 2.84
CA ASP A 222 4.74 13.85 3.17
C ASP A 222 5.79 13.11 2.34
N ALA A 223 5.51 11.88 1.92
CA ALA A 223 6.36 11.12 1.01
C ALA A 223 6.23 11.57 -0.46
N GLY A 224 5.33 12.51 -0.77
CA GLY A 224 5.19 13.15 -2.07
C GLY A 224 3.96 12.75 -2.89
N ALA A 225 3.03 11.93 -2.36
CA ALA A 225 1.78 11.65 -3.04
C ALA A 225 0.93 12.93 -3.16
N GLN A 226 0.57 13.33 -4.39
CA GLN A 226 -0.19 14.55 -4.63
C GLN A 226 -1.64 14.42 -4.17
N THR A 227 -2.26 13.27 -4.40
CA THR A 227 -3.62 12.96 -3.97
C THR A 227 -3.67 11.54 -3.41
N VAL A 228 -4.31 11.40 -2.26
CA VAL A 228 -4.54 10.12 -1.60
C VAL A 228 -6.02 9.94 -1.36
N ARG A 229 -6.59 8.84 -1.82
CA ARG A 229 -7.97 8.48 -1.53
C ARG A 229 -8.02 7.21 -0.68
N ILE A 230 -8.67 7.29 0.47
CA ILE A 230 -8.96 6.12 1.31
C ILE A 230 -10.35 5.61 0.98
N ILE A 231 -10.46 4.31 0.78
CA ILE A 231 -11.73 3.64 0.51
C ILE A 231 -11.85 2.34 1.30
N ASP A 232 -13.09 1.87 1.45
CA ASP A 232 -13.39 0.54 1.97
C ASP A 232 -13.12 -0.51 0.87
N GLY A 233 -12.05 -1.28 1.03
CA GLY A 233 -11.67 -2.35 0.12
C GLY A 233 -12.54 -3.61 0.23
N THR A 234 -13.47 -3.66 1.20
CA THR A 234 -14.42 -4.76 1.39
C THR A 234 -15.78 -4.48 0.75
N ASN A 235 -16.00 -3.24 0.27
CA ASN A 235 -17.24 -2.83 -0.37
C ASN A 235 -17.05 -2.74 -1.88
N GLU A 236 -17.83 -3.52 -2.62
CA GLU A 236 -17.81 -3.65 -4.08
C GLU A 236 -17.90 -2.29 -4.82
N LYS A 237 -18.71 -1.35 -4.30
CA LYS A 237 -18.97 -0.07 -4.95
C LYS A 237 -17.90 0.99 -4.67
N SER A 238 -17.14 0.84 -3.60
CA SER A 238 -16.21 1.90 -3.16
C SER A 238 -15.15 2.23 -4.19
N PHE A 239 -14.64 1.23 -4.92
CA PHE A 239 -13.64 1.45 -5.94
C PHE A 239 -14.24 2.11 -7.19
N GLU A 240 -15.43 1.71 -7.62
CA GLU A 240 -16.15 2.34 -8.74
C GLU A 240 -16.47 3.81 -8.45
N GLU A 241 -16.90 4.11 -7.23
CA GLU A 241 -17.12 5.48 -6.78
C GLU A 241 -15.81 6.28 -6.79
N ALA A 242 -14.71 5.71 -6.32
CA ALA A 242 -13.39 6.33 -6.34
C ALA A 242 -12.92 6.65 -7.77
N LEU A 243 -13.13 5.73 -8.73
CA LEU A 243 -12.85 5.96 -10.14
C LEU A 243 -13.69 7.09 -10.76
N SER A 244 -14.83 7.38 -10.17
CA SER A 244 -15.71 8.48 -10.58
C SER A 244 -15.44 9.78 -9.80
N GLY A 245 -14.34 9.83 -9.04
CA GLY A 245 -13.95 10.97 -8.22
C GLY A 245 -14.78 11.13 -6.94
N ARG A 246 -15.59 10.14 -6.58
CA ARG A 246 -16.52 10.15 -5.44
C ARG A 246 -16.15 9.07 -4.43
N GLY A 247 -16.88 9.03 -3.31
CA GLY A 247 -16.69 8.02 -2.27
C GLY A 247 -15.36 8.12 -1.54
N GLY A 248 -15.29 7.53 -0.37
CA GLY A 248 -14.11 7.57 0.46
C GLY A 248 -13.77 8.95 1.01
N THR A 249 -12.52 9.11 1.45
CA THR A 249 -11.93 10.40 1.81
C THR A 249 -10.83 10.75 0.83
N LEU A 250 -10.93 11.88 0.13
CA LEU A 250 -9.85 12.45 -0.67
C LEU A 250 -9.01 13.37 0.21
N VAL A 251 -7.70 13.11 0.25
CA VAL A 251 -6.71 13.99 0.87
C VAL A 251 -5.77 14.49 -0.22
N HIS A 252 -5.58 15.79 -0.26
CA HIS A 252 -4.66 16.45 -1.20
C HIS A 252 -3.56 17.21 -0.46
N GLY A 253 -2.39 17.34 -1.09
CA GLY A 253 -1.23 18.08 -0.58
C GLY A 253 -1.43 19.59 -0.49
#